data_8ff7a11575af64beb8929065027577f5
#
_entry.id   8ff7a11575af64beb8929065027577f5
#
_cell.length_a   1.000
_cell.length_b   1.000
_cell.length_c   1.000
_cell.angle_alpha   90.00
_cell.angle_beta   90.00
_cell.angle_gamma   90.00
#
_symmetry.space_group_name_H-M   'P 1'
#
loop_
_entity.id
_entity.type
_entity.pdbx_description
1 polymer ?
#
loop_
_entity_poly.entity_id
_entity_poly.type
_entity_poly.pdbx_seq_one_letter_code
_entity_poly.pdbx_strand_id
1 'polypeptide(L)'
;MPTLRVALALIALLAAACGRPPQPVRPTGATGECVPPARWVLPATHAERPTPAIIARAARSHVVLLGEYHDHPDDHRWQLQTVAALGAQHPSVVLGFEMFPRRTQPVLDRWVAGELDVRALLRETDWPRVWGFPAELYLPLLQFARLNRVPVQALNVDRSLVARVGREGWAAVPVGEREGVSDPAPASPAYEAFLSQAMAAHGTGQASDEAGRRHFVEAQLTWDRAIAVSLMAAARAHPGSLVIGIMGVGHLEHGYGVPHQLAALGAGRVTVLLPWEPGRDCATLAPDLADAVFGIPPSPEEPDGRQRLGITLAPAEHGVRVSEVTAGSIAAAAGLRRGDVIIEAAGAPVMSPGDLRAVVDAQAEGTWLPLTVQRGGRTLKLVARFGRRP
;
A
#
# COMPACT_ATOMS: atom_id res chain seq x y z
N MET A 1 -63.30 -28.86 56.29
CA MET A 1 -62.19 -29.08 55.37
C MET A 1 -62.56 -28.59 53.97
N PRO A 2 -62.13 -27.40 53.59
CA PRO A 2 -61.95 -27.04 52.20
C PRO A 2 -60.74 -26.13 52.05
N THR A 3 -59.63 -26.64 51.49
CA THR A 3 -58.52 -25.83 51.03
C THR A 3 -57.77 -26.65 50.03
N LEU A 4 -58.07 -26.52 48.74
CA LEU A 4 -57.13 -26.82 47.63
C LEU A 4 -57.80 -26.60 46.25
N ARG A 5 -58.13 -25.35 45.90
CA ARG A 5 -58.48 -25.01 44.47
C ARG A 5 -58.19 -23.57 44.08
N VAL A 6 -57.09 -23.00 44.48
CA VAL A 6 -56.68 -21.63 44.02
C VAL A 6 -55.19 -21.56 43.70
N ALA A 7 -54.63 -22.50 42.96
CA ALA A 7 -53.23 -22.45 42.58
C ALA A 7 -52.96 -22.95 41.18
N LEU A 8 -53.88 -22.77 40.22
CA LEU A 8 -53.67 -23.25 38.84
C LEU A 8 -54.16 -22.28 37.76
N ALA A 9 -54.30 -20.98 38.07
CA ALA A 9 -54.74 -19.99 37.07
C ALA A 9 -53.79 -18.84 36.82
N LEU A 10 -52.45 -18.95 37.15
CA LEU A 10 -51.50 -17.87 37.00
C LEU A 10 -50.20 -18.27 36.18
N ILE A 11 -50.21 -19.37 35.46
CA ILE A 11 -49.05 -19.82 34.64
C ILE A 11 -49.33 -19.78 33.12
N ALA A 12 -50.45 -19.27 32.67
CA ALA A 12 -50.84 -19.28 31.25
C ALA A 12 -50.70 -17.90 30.54
N LEU A 13 -50.03 -16.91 31.11
CA LEU A 13 -49.91 -15.55 30.50
C LEU A 13 -48.48 -15.04 30.26
N LEU A 14 -47.46 -15.92 30.28
CA LEU A 14 -46.06 -15.54 30.04
C LEU A 14 -45.44 -16.23 28.82
N ALA A 15 -46.22 -16.80 27.91
CA ALA A 15 -45.69 -17.50 26.72
C ALA A 15 -46.03 -16.82 25.37
N ALA A 16 -46.34 -15.51 25.35
CA ALA A 16 -46.69 -14.81 24.11
C ALA A 16 -45.72 -13.62 23.76
N ALA A 17 -44.53 -13.62 24.33
CA ALA A 17 -43.49 -12.63 23.99
C ALA A 17 -42.23 -13.29 23.45
N CYS A 18 -42.33 -14.33 22.63
CA CYS A 18 -41.20 -14.87 21.87
C CYS A 18 -41.22 -14.32 20.45
N GLY A 19 -40.30 -13.47 20.24
CA GLY A 19 -39.77 -12.82 19.07
C GLY A 19 -40.29 -13.24 17.71
N ARG A 20 -40.79 -12.25 17.00
CA ARG A 20 -40.83 -12.25 15.54
C ARG A 20 -39.42 -12.62 15.03
N PRO A 21 -39.24 -13.64 14.15
CA PRO A 21 -37.95 -13.90 13.56
C PRO A 21 -37.46 -12.62 12.91
N PRO A 22 -36.13 -12.31 12.99
CA PRO A 22 -35.61 -11.14 12.34
C PRO A 22 -35.92 -11.25 10.84
N GLN A 23 -36.68 -10.30 10.34
CA GLN A 23 -36.94 -10.20 8.92
C GLN A 23 -35.57 -10.03 8.25
N PRO A 24 -35.29 -10.73 7.13
CA PRO A 24 -34.07 -10.48 6.36
C PRO A 24 -34.09 -8.99 6.05
N VAL A 25 -33.01 -8.30 6.49
CA VAL A 25 -32.76 -6.92 6.11
C VAL A 25 -32.70 -6.91 4.59
N ARG A 26 -33.73 -6.38 3.95
CA ARG A 26 -33.66 -6.08 2.52
C ARG A 26 -32.52 -5.11 2.33
N PRO A 27 -31.58 -5.35 1.43
CA PRO A 27 -30.55 -4.38 1.12
C PRO A 27 -31.26 -3.09 0.67
N THR A 28 -31.16 -2.06 1.49
CA THR A 28 -31.59 -0.72 1.12
C THR A 28 -30.58 -0.14 0.17
N GLY A 29 -31.01 0.09 -1.08
CA GLY A 29 -30.34 1.01 -1.97
C GLY A 29 -29.46 0.33 -2.99
N ALA A 30 -29.98 0.27 -4.19
CA ALA A 30 -29.21 0.21 -5.40
C ALA A 30 -28.41 1.52 -5.58
N THR A 31 -27.28 1.64 -4.89
CA THR A 31 -26.13 2.32 -5.44
C THR A 31 -25.55 1.30 -6.41
N GLY A 32 -25.28 1.69 -7.67
CA GLY A 32 -24.73 0.77 -8.68
C GLY A 32 -23.28 0.34 -8.38
N GLU A 33 -22.90 0.22 -7.12
CA GLU A 33 -21.59 -0.18 -6.63
C GLU A 33 -21.52 -1.70 -6.56
N CYS A 34 -20.62 -2.27 -7.34
CA CYS A 34 -20.38 -3.72 -7.38
C CYS A 34 -19.71 -4.25 -6.11
N VAL A 35 -19.04 -3.38 -5.35
CA VAL A 35 -18.43 -3.67 -4.05
C VAL A 35 -18.88 -2.60 -3.07
N PRO A 36 -19.89 -2.89 -2.22
CA PRO A 36 -20.38 -1.91 -1.26
C PRO A 36 -19.34 -1.55 -0.18
N PRO A 37 -19.35 -0.32 0.35
CA PRO A 37 -18.45 0.11 1.41
C PRO A 37 -18.50 -0.81 2.64
N ALA A 38 -17.35 -1.11 3.22
CA ALA A 38 -17.16 -1.99 4.38
C ALA A 38 -17.69 -3.42 4.16
N ARG A 39 -17.73 -3.89 2.91
CA ARG A 39 -18.15 -5.25 2.55
C ARG A 39 -17.04 -5.98 1.82
N TRP A 40 -16.97 -7.27 2.05
CA TRP A 40 -16.12 -8.18 1.29
C TRP A 40 -16.93 -8.78 0.16
N VAL A 41 -16.36 -8.75 -1.04
CA VAL A 41 -16.93 -9.39 -2.23
C VAL A 41 -15.91 -10.36 -2.80
N LEU A 42 -16.37 -11.54 -3.23
CA LEU A 42 -15.58 -12.50 -3.99
C LEU A 42 -15.68 -12.15 -5.48
N PRO A 43 -14.61 -11.71 -6.16
CA PRO A 43 -14.66 -11.35 -7.57
C PRO A 43 -15.20 -12.49 -8.45
N ALA A 44 -14.80 -13.72 -8.18
CA ALA A 44 -15.20 -14.90 -8.96
C ALA A 44 -16.72 -15.16 -9.02
N THR A 45 -17.48 -14.68 -8.02
CA THR A 45 -18.92 -14.98 -7.91
C THR A 45 -19.76 -13.75 -7.61
N HIS A 46 -19.14 -12.60 -7.44
CA HIS A 46 -19.76 -11.35 -6.98
C HIS A 46 -20.55 -11.49 -5.66
N ALA A 47 -20.24 -12.53 -4.89
CA ALA A 47 -20.95 -12.81 -3.65
C ALA A 47 -20.32 -12.06 -2.48
N GLU A 48 -21.12 -11.34 -1.73
CA GLU A 48 -20.71 -10.78 -0.44
C GLU A 48 -20.40 -11.88 0.57
N ARG A 49 -19.40 -11.64 1.41
CA ARG A 49 -19.03 -12.52 2.52
C ARG A 49 -18.80 -11.72 3.80
N PRO A 50 -19.20 -12.25 4.96
CA PRO A 50 -18.92 -11.60 6.23
C PRO A 50 -17.42 -11.63 6.54
N THR A 51 -16.91 -10.56 7.15
CA THR A 51 -15.48 -10.43 7.52
C THR A 51 -14.94 -11.66 8.26
N PRO A 52 -15.64 -12.25 9.26
CA PRO A 52 -15.10 -13.44 9.94
C PRO A 52 -14.88 -14.63 9.03
N ALA A 53 -15.67 -14.81 7.97
CA ALA A 53 -15.49 -15.91 7.02
C ALA A 53 -14.26 -15.70 6.13
N ILE A 54 -14.02 -14.46 5.66
CA ILE A 54 -12.82 -14.13 4.88
C ILE A 54 -11.56 -14.28 5.73
N ILE A 55 -11.54 -13.72 6.94
CA ILE A 55 -10.40 -13.81 7.85
C ILE A 55 -10.11 -15.26 8.24
N ALA A 56 -11.12 -16.05 8.59
CA ALA A 56 -10.93 -17.46 8.92
C ALA A 56 -10.43 -18.30 7.74
N ARG A 57 -10.80 -17.96 6.51
CA ARG A 57 -10.27 -18.59 5.30
C ARG A 57 -8.80 -18.19 5.07
N ALA A 58 -8.51 -16.88 5.15
CA ALA A 58 -7.18 -16.34 4.94
C ALA A 58 -6.17 -16.84 6.00
N ALA A 59 -6.58 -16.94 7.27
CA ALA A 59 -5.75 -17.46 8.36
C ALA A 59 -5.30 -18.93 8.17
N ARG A 60 -5.92 -19.69 7.26
CA ARG A 60 -5.50 -21.06 6.89
C ARG A 60 -4.51 -21.09 5.73
N SER A 61 -4.05 -19.96 5.25
CA SER A 61 -3.04 -19.86 4.20
C SER A 61 -1.64 -19.90 4.79
N HIS A 62 -0.65 -20.16 3.93
CA HIS A 62 0.76 -20.02 4.31
C HIS A 62 1.20 -18.56 4.16
N VAL A 63 0.65 -17.88 3.14
CA VAL A 63 0.92 -16.48 2.86
C VAL A 63 -0.41 -15.77 2.58
N VAL A 64 -0.59 -14.59 3.18
CA VAL A 64 -1.67 -13.65 2.85
C VAL A 64 -1.03 -12.39 2.29
N LEU A 65 -1.51 -11.93 1.15
CA LEU A 65 -1.02 -10.71 0.49
C LEU A 65 -2.11 -9.64 0.58
N LEU A 66 -1.75 -8.49 1.13
CA LEU A 66 -2.63 -7.34 1.29
C LEU A 66 -2.16 -6.23 0.34
N GLY A 67 -3.00 -5.90 -0.62
CA GLY A 67 -2.74 -4.82 -1.58
C GLY A 67 -2.94 -3.43 -0.98
N GLU A 68 -2.39 -2.41 -1.64
CA GLU A 68 -2.60 -1.00 -1.31
C GLU A 68 -2.39 -0.10 -2.54
N TYR A 69 -3.02 1.07 -2.53
CA TYR A 69 -2.54 2.24 -3.23
C TYR A 69 -1.71 3.05 -2.23
N HIS A 70 -0.43 3.27 -2.53
CA HIS A 70 0.59 3.72 -1.57
C HIS A 70 0.28 5.04 -0.84
N ASP A 71 -0.52 5.90 -1.44
CA ASP A 71 -0.91 7.20 -0.89
C ASP A 71 -2.34 7.26 -0.36
N HIS A 72 -3.06 6.12 -0.29
CA HIS A 72 -4.43 6.04 0.20
C HIS A 72 -4.48 5.67 1.70
N PRO A 73 -4.79 6.61 2.61
CA PRO A 73 -4.77 6.36 4.05
C PRO A 73 -5.73 5.25 4.50
N ASP A 74 -6.86 5.09 3.81
CA ASP A 74 -7.88 4.12 4.20
C ASP A 74 -7.49 2.68 3.84
N ASP A 75 -6.65 2.49 2.81
CA ASP A 75 -6.05 1.19 2.53
C ASP A 75 -5.17 0.73 3.69
N HIS A 76 -4.33 1.62 4.22
CA HIS A 76 -3.46 1.30 5.35
C HIS A 76 -4.25 1.06 6.65
N ARG A 77 -5.36 1.77 6.85
CA ARG A 77 -6.30 1.50 7.97
C ARG A 77 -6.94 0.12 7.83
N TRP A 78 -7.42 -0.20 6.63
CA TRP A 78 -7.97 -1.52 6.33
C TRP A 78 -6.93 -2.63 6.47
N GLN A 79 -5.70 -2.43 6.01
CA GLN A 79 -4.60 -3.36 6.20
C GLN A 79 -4.34 -3.61 7.69
N LEU A 80 -4.28 -2.57 8.51
CA LEU A 80 -4.06 -2.71 9.95
C LEU A 80 -5.19 -3.52 10.61
N GLN A 81 -6.45 -3.24 10.27
CA GLN A 81 -7.60 -4.00 10.78
C GLN A 81 -7.53 -5.47 10.36
N THR A 82 -7.16 -5.73 9.11
CA THR A 82 -7.04 -7.08 8.55
C THR A 82 -5.89 -7.85 9.20
N VAL A 83 -4.73 -7.22 9.38
CA VAL A 83 -3.56 -7.80 10.09
C VAL A 83 -3.93 -8.14 11.53
N ALA A 84 -4.60 -7.24 12.26
CA ALA A 84 -5.02 -7.48 13.63
C ALA A 84 -6.03 -8.65 13.72
N ALA A 85 -6.97 -8.72 12.79
CA ALA A 85 -7.95 -9.80 12.73
C ALA A 85 -7.30 -11.16 12.40
N LEU A 86 -6.33 -11.21 11.50
CA LEU A 86 -5.55 -12.40 11.19
C LEU A 86 -4.70 -12.86 12.37
N GLY A 87 -4.02 -11.90 13.04
CA GLY A 87 -3.23 -12.18 14.25
C GLY A 87 -4.06 -12.68 15.43
N ALA A 88 -5.35 -12.30 15.51
CA ALA A 88 -6.26 -12.84 16.51
C ALA A 88 -6.69 -14.29 16.21
N GLN A 89 -6.57 -14.75 14.96
CA GLN A 89 -6.95 -16.11 14.54
C GLN A 89 -5.75 -17.05 14.34
N HIS A 90 -4.55 -16.52 14.25
CA HIS A 90 -3.35 -17.31 14.06
C HIS A 90 -2.34 -17.05 15.19
N PRO A 91 -1.79 -18.10 15.84
CA PRO A 91 -0.95 -17.96 17.04
C PRO A 91 0.38 -17.22 16.78
N SER A 92 0.83 -17.20 15.55
CA SER A 92 2.08 -16.54 15.15
C SER A 92 1.94 -15.95 13.75
N VAL A 93 2.33 -14.70 13.59
CA VAL A 93 2.32 -13.99 12.30
C VAL A 93 3.68 -13.35 12.06
N VAL A 94 4.03 -13.15 10.79
CA VAL A 94 5.18 -12.36 10.33
C VAL A 94 4.67 -11.33 9.35
N LEU A 95 5.08 -10.08 9.48
CA LEU A 95 4.71 -9.00 8.55
C LEU A 95 5.85 -8.72 7.58
N GLY A 96 5.59 -8.84 6.29
CA GLY A 96 6.52 -8.45 5.24
C GLY A 96 6.09 -7.13 4.60
N PHE A 97 7.05 -6.22 4.38
CA PHE A 97 6.79 -4.91 3.78
C PHE A 97 7.62 -4.70 2.52
N GLU A 98 6.95 -4.38 1.41
CA GLU A 98 7.59 -4.02 0.15
C GLU A 98 8.52 -2.81 0.28
N MET A 99 8.17 -1.85 1.15
CA MET A 99 8.83 -0.57 1.32
C MET A 99 10.30 -0.68 1.70
N PHE A 100 10.71 -1.82 2.26
CA PHE A 100 12.04 -2.00 2.82
C PHE A 100 12.91 -2.90 1.96
N PRO A 101 14.08 -2.43 1.49
CA PRO A 101 15.09 -3.30 0.90
C PRO A 101 15.77 -4.17 1.97
N ARG A 102 16.20 -5.36 1.59
CA ARG A 102 16.78 -6.38 2.50
C ARG A 102 17.91 -5.87 3.38
N ARG A 103 18.71 -4.91 2.90
CA ARG A 103 19.78 -4.29 3.69
C ARG A 103 19.28 -3.59 4.95
N THR A 104 18.00 -3.23 5.03
CA THR A 104 17.40 -2.59 6.21
C THR A 104 16.91 -3.59 7.26
N GLN A 105 16.99 -4.89 7.02
CA GLN A 105 16.51 -5.91 7.96
C GLN A 105 17.04 -5.73 9.39
N PRO A 106 18.35 -5.47 9.62
CA PRO A 106 18.85 -5.27 10.99
C PRO A 106 18.20 -4.07 11.70
N VAL A 107 17.77 -3.05 10.97
CA VAL A 107 17.07 -1.89 11.56
C VAL A 107 15.65 -2.29 11.96
N LEU A 108 14.96 -3.07 11.12
CA LEU A 108 13.62 -3.58 11.43
C LEU A 108 13.61 -4.52 12.64
N ASP A 109 14.63 -5.37 12.77
CA ASP A 109 14.77 -6.25 13.93
C ASP A 109 14.92 -5.44 15.23
N ARG A 110 15.75 -4.40 15.23
CA ARG A 110 15.90 -3.46 16.35
C ARG A 110 14.63 -2.67 16.63
N TRP A 111 13.88 -2.32 15.60
CA TRP A 111 12.57 -1.69 15.77
C TRP A 111 11.60 -2.58 16.54
N VAL A 112 11.46 -3.84 16.13
CA VAL A 112 10.60 -4.83 16.81
C VAL A 112 11.08 -5.11 18.24
N ALA A 113 12.40 -5.14 18.46
CA ALA A 113 13.00 -5.27 19.78
C ALA A 113 12.73 -4.06 20.71
N GLY A 114 12.26 -2.93 20.15
CA GLY A 114 11.96 -1.72 20.93
C GLY A 114 13.17 -0.82 21.16
N GLU A 115 14.28 -1.05 20.47
CA GLU A 115 15.54 -0.32 20.63
C GLU A 115 15.56 1.04 19.90
N LEU A 116 14.65 1.25 18.95
CA LEU A 116 14.60 2.47 18.13
C LEU A 116 13.34 3.29 18.41
N ASP A 117 13.46 4.59 18.39
CA ASP A 117 12.32 5.49 18.21
C ASP A 117 11.96 5.64 16.72
N VAL A 118 10.84 6.30 16.42
CA VAL A 118 10.36 6.52 15.03
C VAL A 118 11.39 7.30 14.23
N ARG A 119 12.03 8.31 14.82
CA ARG A 119 13.01 9.14 14.11
C ARG A 119 14.24 8.31 13.72
N ALA A 120 14.73 7.46 14.63
CA ALA A 120 15.84 6.55 14.35
C ALA A 120 15.47 5.53 13.27
N LEU A 121 14.28 4.92 13.34
CA LEU A 121 13.78 4.00 12.33
C LEU A 121 13.82 4.65 10.94
N LEU A 122 13.18 5.81 10.78
CA LEU A 122 13.08 6.49 9.47
C LEU A 122 14.45 6.95 8.95
N ARG A 123 15.32 7.41 9.83
CA ARG A 123 16.69 7.81 9.46
C ARG A 123 17.54 6.62 9.04
N GLU A 124 17.54 5.53 9.83
CA GLU A 124 18.43 4.39 9.60
C GLU A 124 17.96 3.49 8.45
N THR A 125 16.67 3.49 8.14
CA THR A 125 16.15 2.87 6.91
C THR A 125 16.31 3.75 5.68
N ASP A 126 16.69 5.03 5.83
CA ASP A 126 16.71 6.04 4.76
C ASP A 126 15.34 6.15 4.06
N TRP A 127 14.26 6.17 4.87
CA TRP A 127 12.88 6.12 4.42
C TRP A 127 12.57 7.09 3.26
N PRO A 128 12.96 8.38 3.29
CA PRO A 128 12.64 9.31 2.21
C PRO A 128 13.19 8.89 0.85
N ARG A 129 14.38 8.26 0.82
CA ARG A 129 15.00 7.77 -0.42
C ARG A 129 14.50 6.41 -0.85
N VAL A 130 14.27 5.53 0.14
CA VAL A 130 13.87 4.15 -0.10
C VAL A 130 12.43 4.08 -0.58
N TRP A 131 11.53 4.88 0.05
CA TRP A 131 10.10 4.79 -0.27
C TRP A 131 9.51 6.09 -0.80
N GLY A 132 9.65 7.19 -0.07
CA GLY A 132 9.22 8.52 -0.52
C GLY A 132 7.75 8.85 -0.29
N PHE A 133 6.93 7.90 0.18
CA PHE A 133 5.58 8.16 0.66
C PHE A 133 5.60 8.56 2.14
N PRO A 134 4.57 9.31 2.64
CA PRO A 134 4.49 9.72 4.03
C PRO A 134 4.57 8.51 4.97
N ALA A 135 5.51 8.55 5.93
CA ALA A 135 5.72 7.46 6.87
C ALA A 135 4.51 7.22 7.78
N GLU A 136 3.73 8.27 8.03
CA GLU A 136 2.51 8.27 8.84
C GLU A 136 1.49 7.25 8.35
N LEU A 137 1.47 6.94 7.06
CA LEU A 137 0.60 5.92 6.47
C LEU A 137 0.98 4.51 6.96
N TYR A 138 2.26 4.24 7.12
CA TYR A 138 2.83 2.91 7.45
C TYR A 138 3.13 2.73 8.94
N LEU A 139 3.35 3.82 9.67
CA LEU A 139 3.68 3.79 11.10
C LEU A 139 2.66 3.02 11.94
N PRO A 140 1.34 3.07 11.72
CA PRO A 140 0.40 2.26 12.49
C PRO A 140 0.66 0.76 12.38
N LEU A 141 0.99 0.24 11.19
CA LEU A 141 1.33 -1.17 10.98
C LEU A 141 2.68 -1.53 11.62
N LEU A 142 3.68 -0.66 11.48
CA LEU A 142 5.00 -0.83 12.11
C LEU A 142 4.91 -0.78 13.64
N GLN A 143 4.07 0.09 14.21
CA GLN A 143 3.80 0.13 15.65
C GLN A 143 3.05 -1.11 16.13
N PHE A 144 2.08 -1.61 15.34
CA PHE A 144 1.42 -2.88 15.65
C PHE A 144 2.45 -4.01 15.76
N ALA A 145 3.36 -4.11 14.81
CA ALA A 145 4.42 -5.12 14.83
C ALA A 145 5.27 -4.99 16.10
N ARG A 146 5.74 -3.78 16.44
CA ARG A 146 6.56 -3.51 17.62
C ARG A 146 5.82 -3.85 18.92
N LEU A 147 4.58 -3.37 19.09
CA LEU A 147 3.79 -3.56 20.30
C LEU A 147 3.46 -5.03 20.57
N ASN A 148 3.26 -5.80 19.51
CA ASN A 148 2.93 -7.23 19.59
C ASN A 148 4.16 -8.13 19.38
N ARG A 149 5.37 -7.56 19.25
CA ARG A 149 6.61 -8.29 18.95
C ARG A 149 6.51 -9.21 17.74
N VAL A 150 5.75 -8.77 16.74
CA VAL A 150 5.60 -9.47 15.47
C VAL A 150 6.84 -9.23 14.63
N PRO A 151 7.54 -10.29 14.17
CA PRO A 151 8.68 -10.13 13.26
C PRO A 151 8.31 -9.36 12.00
N VAL A 152 9.19 -8.46 11.58
CA VAL A 152 9.05 -7.68 10.34
C VAL A 152 10.10 -8.13 9.34
N GLN A 153 9.69 -8.45 8.13
CA GLN A 153 10.54 -8.85 7.02
C GLN A 153 10.64 -7.75 5.97
N ALA A 154 11.85 -7.33 5.64
CA ALA A 154 12.12 -6.52 4.45
C ALA A 154 11.95 -7.39 3.20
N LEU A 155 11.05 -6.98 2.29
CA LEU A 155 10.71 -7.80 1.12
C LEU A 155 11.51 -7.44 -0.13
N ASN A 156 11.96 -6.19 -0.23
CA ASN A 156 12.49 -5.64 -1.46
C ASN A 156 14.03 -5.80 -1.59
N VAL A 157 14.51 -5.46 -2.78
CA VAL A 157 15.92 -5.21 -3.12
C VAL A 157 16.14 -3.72 -3.29
N ASP A 158 17.39 -3.31 -3.43
CA ASP A 158 17.69 -1.91 -3.75
C ASP A 158 17.15 -1.54 -5.15
N ARG A 159 16.58 -0.34 -5.25
CA ARG A 159 16.04 0.18 -6.52
C ARG A 159 17.07 0.21 -7.65
N SER A 160 18.35 0.30 -7.33
CA SER A 160 19.45 0.27 -8.28
C SER A 160 19.50 -1.06 -9.05
N LEU A 161 19.20 -2.20 -8.40
CA LEU A 161 19.14 -3.49 -9.06
C LEU A 161 18.02 -3.52 -10.11
N VAL A 162 16.78 -3.15 -9.69
CA VAL A 162 15.62 -3.12 -10.59
C VAL A 162 15.85 -2.13 -11.76
N ALA A 163 16.39 -0.94 -11.46
CA ALA A 163 16.74 0.05 -12.49
C ALA A 163 17.82 -0.44 -13.46
N ARG A 164 18.79 -1.21 -12.98
CA ARG A 164 19.81 -1.83 -13.83
C ARG A 164 19.20 -2.88 -14.75
N VAL A 165 18.36 -3.77 -14.22
CA VAL A 165 17.64 -4.75 -15.06
C VAL A 165 16.78 -4.06 -16.12
N GLY A 166 16.13 -2.95 -15.77
CA GLY A 166 15.35 -2.15 -16.73
C GLY A 166 16.19 -1.52 -17.85
N ARG A 167 17.49 -1.32 -17.64
CA ARG A 167 18.40 -0.80 -18.69
C ARG A 167 19.13 -1.90 -19.48
N GLU A 168 19.59 -2.93 -18.79
CA GLU A 168 20.57 -3.89 -19.30
C GLU A 168 19.99 -5.30 -19.49
N GLY A 169 18.81 -5.59 -18.90
CA GLY A 169 18.19 -6.90 -18.83
C GLY A 169 18.72 -7.75 -17.66
N TRP A 170 17.95 -8.76 -17.27
CA TRP A 170 18.29 -9.65 -16.14
C TRP A 170 19.58 -10.44 -16.36
N ALA A 171 19.79 -10.94 -17.58
CA ALA A 171 20.96 -11.74 -17.94
C ALA A 171 22.27 -10.98 -17.82
N ALA A 172 22.25 -9.64 -17.96
CA ALA A 172 23.42 -8.80 -17.82
C ALA A 172 23.86 -8.56 -16.37
N VAL A 173 23.01 -8.88 -15.39
CA VAL A 173 23.34 -8.70 -13.97
C VAL A 173 24.08 -9.94 -13.45
N PRO A 174 25.35 -9.82 -12.99
CA PRO A 174 26.09 -10.93 -12.42
C PRO A 174 25.37 -11.54 -11.20
N VAL A 175 25.45 -12.86 -11.02
CA VAL A 175 24.75 -13.59 -9.94
C VAL A 175 25.08 -12.99 -8.55
N GLY A 176 26.33 -12.63 -8.30
CA GLY A 176 26.77 -12.02 -7.04
C GLY A 176 26.19 -10.64 -6.76
N GLU A 177 25.61 -9.97 -7.77
CA GLU A 177 25.03 -8.62 -7.67
C GLU A 177 23.48 -8.64 -7.67
N ARG A 178 22.89 -9.85 -7.72
CA ARG A 178 21.41 -10.03 -7.72
C ARG A 178 20.76 -9.98 -6.33
N GLU A 179 21.49 -9.58 -5.33
CA GLU A 179 21.01 -9.48 -3.93
C GLU A 179 20.26 -10.75 -3.44
N GLY A 180 20.68 -11.94 -3.90
CA GLY A 180 20.05 -13.21 -3.56
C GLY A 180 18.70 -13.46 -4.24
N VAL A 181 18.35 -12.68 -5.25
CA VAL A 181 17.17 -12.95 -6.09
C VAL A 181 17.51 -14.09 -7.05
N SER A 182 16.75 -15.17 -7.00
CA SER A 182 16.84 -16.28 -7.96
C SER A 182 16.17 -15.88 -9.28
N ASP A 183 16.44 -16.63 -10.34
CA ASP A 183 15.86 -16.37 -11.67
C ASP A 183 14.32 -16.23 -11.57
N PRO A 184 13.73 -15.14 -12.06
CA PRO A 184 12.29 -14.96 -12.08
C PRO A 184 11.59 -16.02 -12.96
N ALA A 185 10.42 -16.48 -12.54
CA ALA A 185 9.56 -17.24 -13.44
C ALA A 185 9.08 -16.31 -14.57
N PRO A 186 8.99 -16.80 -15.82
CA PRO A 186 8.60 -15.98 -16.95
C PRO A 186 7.18 -15.39 -16.80
N ALA A 187 6.94 -14.22 -17.34
CA ALA A 187 5.61 -13.60 -17.38
C ALA A 187 4.67 -14.44 -18.24
N SER A 188 3.41 -14.50 -17.85
CA SER A 188 2.35 -14.97 -18.76
C SER A 188 2.07 -13.92 -19.83
N PRO A 189 1.53 -14.29 -21.02
CA PRO A 189 1.12 -13.30 -22.02
C PRO A 189 0.14 -12.26 -21.49
N ALA A 190 -0.72 -12.65 -20.56
CA ALA A 190 -1.66 -11.73 -19.90
C ALA A 190 -0.93 -10.70 -19.02
N TYR A 191 0.10 -11.12 -18.29
CA TYR A 191 0.91 -10.19 -17.48
C TYR A 191 1.71 -9.23 -18.36
N GLU A 192 2.30 -9.71 -19.46
CA GLU A 192 2.99 -8.84 -20.41
C GLU A 192 2.06 -7.77 -21.01
N ALA A 193 0.82 -8.16 -21.35
CA ALA A 193 -0.18 -7.22 -21.82
C ALA A 193 -0.57 -6.18 -20.74
N PHE A 194 -0.77 -6.62 -19.49
CA PHE A 194 -1.05 -5.76 -18.34
C PHE A 194 0.08 -4.75 -18.11
N LEU A 195 1.33 -5.20 -18.08
CA LEU A 195 2.50 -4.34 -17.92
C LEU A 195 2.68 -3.36 -19.08
N SER A 196 2.36 -3.78 -20.31
CA SER A 196 2.40 -2.90 -21.49
C SER A 196 1.40 -1.76 -21.38
N GLN A 197 0.20 -2.02 -20.87
CA GLN A 197 -0.82 -0.99 -20.62
C GLN A 197 -0.37 -0.02 -19.53
N ALA A 198 0.17 -0.53 -18.42
CA ALA A 198 0.70 0.29 -17.34
C ALA A 198 1.82 1.21 -17.82
N MET A 199 2.74 0.68 -18.63
CA MET A 199 3.84 1.45 -19.23
C MET A 199 3.33 2.59 -20.13
N ALA A 200 2.31 2.32 -20.96
CA ALA A 200 1.70 3.33 -21.82
C ALA A 200 1.03 4.46 -21.01
N ALA A 201 0.36 4.12 -19.91
CA ALA A 201 -0.30 5.09 -19.03
C ALA A 201 0.69 6.03 -18.32
N HIS A 202 1.90 5.55 -17.98
CA HIS A 202 2.91 6.34 -17.27
C HIS A 202 3.83 7.17 -18.16
N GLY A 203 3.67 7.13 -19.49
CA GLY A 203 4.42 7.97 -20.41
C GLY A 203 5.94 7.80 -20.34
N THR A 204 6.42 6.62 -19.93
CA THR A 204 7.84 6.32 -19.83
C THR A 204 8.43 6.18 -21.24
N GLY A 205 8.85 7.31 -21.83
CA GLY A 205 9.42 7.37 -23.18
C GLY A 205 10.73 6.58 -23.36
N GLN A 206 11.14 5.75 -22.40
CA GLN A 206 12.36 4.94 -22.45
C GLN A 206 12.17 3.55 -23.08
N ALA A 207 10.96 3.10 -23.34
CA ALA A 207 10.70 1.78 -23.94
C ALA A 207 10.05 1.90 -25.33
N SER A 208 10.64 2.72 -26.20
CA SER A 208 10.12 2.92 -27.56
C SER A 208 10.43 1.73 -28.48
N ASP A 209 11.36 0.85 -28.11
CA ASP A 209 11.76 -0.34 -28.85
C ASP A 209 11.41 -1.66 -28.13
N GLU A 210 11.56 -2.76 -28.83
CA GLU A 210 11.26 -4.10 -28.31
C GLU A 210 12.17 -4.50 -27.15
N ALA A 211 13.45 -4.11 -27.18
CA ALA A 211 14.40 -4.40 -26.13
C ALA A 211 14.04 -3.67 -24.84
N GLY A 212 13.68 -2.40 -24.90
CA GLY A 212 13.23 -1.63 -23.75
C GLY A 212 11.96 -2.19 -23.10
N ARG A 213 11.00 -2.63 -23.93
CA ARG A 213 9.79 -3.29 -23.39
C ARG A 213 10.13 -4.60 -22.67
N ARG A 214 10.99 -5.43 -23.26
CA ARG A 214 11.44 -6.66 -22.63
C ARG A 214 12.15 -6.40 -21.29
N HIS A 215 13.10 -5.46 -21.26
CA HIS A 215 13.82 -5.11 -20.04
C HIS A 215 12.90 -4.52 -18.96
N PHE A 216 11.86 -3.79 -19.35
CA PHE A 216 10.83 -3.32 -18.41
C PHE A 216 10.09 -4.50 -17.77
N VAL A 217 9.65 -5.48 -18.55
CA VAL A 217 9.02 -6.71 -18.03
C VAL A 217 10.00 -7.47 -17.12
N GLU A 218 11.25 -7.65 -17.52
CA GLU A 218 12.28 -8.31 -16.71
C GLU A 218 12.54 -7.57 -15.38
N ALA A 219 12.53 -6.24 -15.38
CA ALA A 219 12.66 -5.44 -14.16
C ALA A 219 11.48 -5.66 -13.20
N GLN A 220 10.25 -5.68 -13.73
CA GLN A 220 9.06 -5.96 -12.93
C GLN A 220 9.07 -7.39 -12.38
N LEU A 221 9.40 -8.38 -13.20
CA LEU A 221 9.55 -9.77 -12.75
C LEU A 221 10.65 -9.94 -11.69
N THR A 222 11.74 -9.17 -11.81
CA THR A 222 12.81 -9.17 -10.81
C THR A 222 12.30 -8.64 -9.47
N TRP A 223 11.50 -7.59 -9.50
CA TRP A 223 10.87 -7.01 -8.31
C TRP A 223 9.92 -8.00 -7.64
N ASP A 224 8.97 -8.57 -8.41
CA ASP A 224 8.03 -9.58 -7.93
C ASP A 224 8.75 -10.80 -7.33
N ARG A 225 9.83 -11.24 -8.01
CA ARG A 225 10.66 -12.36 -7.55
C ARG A 225 11.40 -12.05 -6.26
N ALA A 226 11.93 -10.84 -6.11
CA ALA A 226 12.59 -10.40 -4.90
C ALA A 226 11.64 -10.46 -3.69
N ILE A 227 10.42 -9.94 -3.85
CA ILE A 227 9.37 -9.99 -2.82
C ILE A 227 9.02 -11.45 -2.49
N ALA A 228 8.75 -12.27 -3.50
CA ALA A 228 8.39 -13.68 -3.32
C ALA A 228 9.49 -14.48 -2.59
N VAL A 229 10.76 -14.28 -2.96
CA VAL A 229 11.91 -14.93 -2.29
C VAL A 229 12.00 -14.51 -0.82
N SER A 230 11.75 -13.23 -0.50
CA SER A 230 11.78 -12.74 0.88
C SER A 230 10.60 -13.28 1.70
N LEU A 231 9.40 -13.38 1.15
CA LEU A 231 8.25 -14.01 1.80
C LEU A 231 8.52 -15.49 2.10
N MET A 232 9.10 -16.21 1.15
CA MET A 232 9.50 -17.62 1.36
C MET A 232 10.64 -17.76 2.38
N ALA A 233 11.55 -16.80 2.46
CA ALA A 233 12.58 -16.76 3.49
C ALA A 233 11.97 -16.55 4.87
N ALA A 234 11.01 -15.63 5.00
CA ALA A 234 10.25 -15.40 6.23
C ALA A 234 9.51 -16.66 6.69
N ALA A 235 8.82 -17.37 5.76
CA ALA A 235 8.12 -18.61 6.07
C ALA A 235 9.08 -19.73 6.57
N ARG A 236 10.28 -19.79 6.01
CA ARG A 236 11.32 -20.75 6.47
C ARG A 236 11.92 -20.36 7.81
N ALA A 237 12.14 -19.07 8.05
CA ALA A 237 12.70 -18.56 9.32
C ALA A 237 11.71 -18.69 10.50
N HIS A 238 10.41 -18.69 10.20
CA HIS A 238 9.33 -18.75 11.19
C HIS A 238 8.35 -19.90 10.88
N PRO A 239 8.76 -21.16 11.04
CA PRO A 239 7.92 -22.31 10.71
C PRO A 239 6.59 -22.29 11.46
N GLY A 240 5.50 -22.53 10.77
CA GLY A 240 4.15 -22.53 11.36
C GLY A 240 3.53 -21.13 11.56
N SER A 241 4.22 -20.06 11.18
CA SER A 241 3.65 -18.70 11.21
C SER A 241 2.88 -18.40 9.92
N LEU A 242 1.85 -17.58 10.04
CA LEU A 242 1.21 -16.96 8.88
C LEU A 242 2.06 -15.78 8.40
N VAL A 243 2.53 -15.81 7.18
CA VAL A 243 3.27 -14.68 6.58
C VAL A 243 2.28 -13.74 5.90
N ILE A 244 2.28 -12.47 6.29
CA ILE A 244 1.42 -11.45 5.72
C ILE A 244 2.29 -10.44 4.97
N GLY A 245 2.16 -10.37 3.65
CA GLY A 245 2.88 -9.42 2.80
C GLY A 245 2.03 -8.18 2.52
N ILE A 246 2.62 -6.99 2.67
CA ILE A 246 2.01 -5.69 2.41
C ILE A 246 2.73 -5.04 1.24
N MET A 247 1.99 -4.75 0.16
CA MET A 247 2.55 -4.25 -1.10
C MET A 247 1.51 -3.61 -2.01
N GLY A 248 1.98 -2.88 -3.02
CA GLY A 248 1.11 -2.28 -4.01
C GLY A 248 0.26 -3.29 -4.78
N VAL A 249 -0.99 -2.91 -5.10
CA VAL A 249 -1.96 -3.75 -5.84
C VAL A 249 -1.40 -4.25 -7.16
N GLY A 250 -0.56 -3.46 -7.85
CA GLY A 250 0.05 -3.84 -9.13
C GLY A 250 0.90 -5.10 -9.11
N HIS A 251 1.42 -5.49 -7.93
CA HIS A 251 2.14 -6.74 -7.73
C HIS A 251 1.22 -7.95 -7.51
N LEU A 252 -0.09 -7.74 -7.32
CA LEU A 252 -1.03 -8.74 -6.82
C LEU A 252 -2.19 -9.05 -7.76
N GLU A 253 -2.68 -8.03 -8.49
CA GLU A 253 -3.86 -8.15 -9.35
C GLU A 253 -3.73 -9.32 -10.32
N HIS A 254 -4.81 -10.07 -10.48
CA HIS A 254 -4.93 -11.24 -11.33
C HIS A 254 -3.92 -12.37 -11.00
N GLY A 255 -3.21 -12.27 -9.90
CA GLY A 255 -2.17 -13.23 -9.51
C GLY A 255 -0.92 -13.20 -10.40
N TYR A 256 -0.75 -12.17 -11.25
CA TYR A 256 0.30 -12.13 -12.28
C TYR A 256 1.71 -11.93 -11.73
N GLY A 257 1.88 -11.09 -10.71
CA GLY A 257 3.18 -10.73 -10.17
C GLY A 257 3.65 -11.66 -9.04
N VAL A 258 3.66 -11.16 -7.81
CA VAL A 258 4.16 -11.88 -6.63
C VAL A 258 3.48 -13.24 -6.42
N PRO A 259 2.15 -13.40 -6.58
CA PRO A 259 1.53 -14.72 -6.43
C PRO A 259 2.04 -15.76 -7.43
N HIS A 260 2.27 -15.35 -8.70
CA HIS A 260 2.88 -16.22 -9.72
C HIS A 260 4.29 -16.65 -9.33
N GLN A 261 5.12 -15.71 -8.83
CA GLN A 261 6.48 -16.01 -8.39
C GLN A 261 6.49 -16.90 -7.15
N LEU A 262 5.53 -16.73 -6.22
CA LEU A 262 5.35 -17.61 -5.06
C LEU A 262 4.97 -19.03 -5.47
N ALA A 263 4.06 -19.17 -6.43
CA ALA A 263 3.68 -20.48 -6.97
C ALA A 263 4.88 -21.20 -7.60
N ALA A 264 5.69 -20.49 -8.38
CA ALA A 264 6.93 -21.03 -8.98
C ALA A 264 8.00 -21.39 -7.94
N LEU A 265 7.97 -20.81 -6.73
CA LEU A 265 8.82 -21.16 -5.60
C LEU A 265 8.26 -22.30 -4.75
N GLY A 266 7.09 -22.86 -5.11
CA GLY A 266 6.45 -23.94 -4.37
C GLY A 266 5.81 -23.46 -3.07
N ALA A 267 5.41 -22.18 -2.97
CA ALA A 267 4.63 -21.71 -1.85
C ALA A 267 3.33 -22.53 -1.75
N GLY A 268 2.92 -22.86 -0.54
CA GLY A 268 1.64 -23.50 -0.29
C GLY A 268 0.47 -22.56 -0.63
N ARG A 269 -0.61 -22.65 0.13
CA ARG A 269 -1.77 -21.76 -0.12
C ARG A 269 -1.40 -20.29 0.07
N VAL A 270 -1.62 -19.50 -0.97
CA VAL A 270 -1.54 -18.04 -0.97
C VAL A 270 -2.96 -17.48 -1.05
N THR A 271 -3.26 -16.42 -0.32
CA THR A 271 -4.53 -15.68 -0.41
C THR A 271 -4.22 -14.22 -0.70
N VAL A 272 -4.87 -13.67 -1.72
CA VAL A 272 -4.76 -12.26 -2.13
C VAL A 272 -6.02 -11.51 -1.73
N LEU A 273 -5.85 -10.45 -0.96
CA LEU A 273 -6.91 -9.56 -0.50
C LEU A 273 -6.59 -8.14 -0.98
N LEU A 274 -7.52 -7.48 -1.68
CA LEU A 274 -7.29 -6.17 -2.24
C LEU A 274 -8.32 -5.15 -1.71
N PRO A 275 -7.94 -3.86 -1.58
CA PRO A 275 -8.88 -2.79 -1.39
C PRO A 275 -9.65 -2.54 -2.69
N TRP A 276 -10.87 -2.07 -2.57
CA TRP A 276 -11.69 -1.62 -3.68
C TRP A 276 -12.13 -0.20 -3.42
N GLU A 277 -11.57 0.72 -4.18
CA GLU A 277 -11.79 2.15 -4.02
C GLU A 277 -13.21 2.57 -4.43
N PRO A 278 -13.82 3.54 -3.74
CA PRO A 278 -15.09 4.12 -4.14
C PRO A 278 -15.02 4.65 -5.57
N GLY A 279 -16.05 4.34 -6.38
CA GLY A 279 -16.13 4.79 -7.77
C GLY A 279 -15.25 4.03 -8.75
N ARG A 280 -14.50 3.03 -8.34
CA ARG A 280 -13.78 2.13 -9.26
C ARG A 280 -14.77 1.45 -10.21
N ASP A 281 -14.42 1.41 -11.51
CA ASP A 281 -15.26 0.81 -12.54
C ASP A 281 -15.52 -0.68 -12.26
N CYS A 282 -16.80 -1.03 -12.15
CA CYS A 282 -17.25 -2.41 -11.95
C CYS A 282 -16.79 -3.39 -13.04
N ALA A 283 -16.52 -2.92 -14.25
CA ALA A 283 -15.97 -3.75 -15.31
C ALA A 283 -14.57 -4.31 -14.97
N THR A 284 -13.87 -3.68 -14.02
CA THR A 284 -12.55 -4.16 -13.54
C THR A 284 -12.65 -5.20 -12.43
N LEU A 285 -13.85 -5.53 -11.92
CA LEU A 285 -14.07 -6.61 -10.96
C LEU A 285 -14.06 -7.97 -11.68
N ALA A 286 -12.94 -8.30 -12.30
CA ALA A 286 -12.77 -9.55 -13.02
C ALA A 286 -12.74 -10.76 -12.06
N PRO A 287 -13.23 -11.95 -12.47
CA PRO A 287 -13.30 -13.13 -11.61
C PRO A 287 -11.98 -13.58 -10.99
N ASP A 288 -10.87 -13.30 -11.65
CA ASP A 288 -9.49 -13.66 -11.27
C ASP A 288 -8.73 -12.53 -10.57
N LEU A 289 -9.38 -11.38 -10.32
CA LEU A 289 -8.72 -10.19 -9.77
C LEU A 289 -8.01 -10.47 -8.44
N ALA A 290 -8.67 -11.17 -7.53
CA ALA A 290 -8.18 -11.54 -6.19
C ALA A 290 -9.07 -12.63 -5.57
N ASP A 291 -8.66 -13.19 -4.42
CA ASP A 291 -9.53 -14.09 -3.63
C ASP A 291 -10.72 -13.36 -3.03
N ALA A 292 -10.53 -12.11 -2.57
CA ALA A 292 -11.59 -11.23 -2.14
C ALA A 292 -11.15 -9.76 -2.25
N VAL A 293 -12.12 -8.89 -2.45
CA VAL A 293 -11.94 -7.43 -2.40
C VAL A 293 -12.78 -6.83 -1.28
N PHE A 294 -12.28 -5.77 -0.66
CA PHE A 294 -12.96 -5.05 0.41
C PHE A 294 -13.30 -3.64 -0.05
N GLY A 295 -14.59 -3.28 -0.05
CA GLY A 295 -15.02 -1.94 -0.35
C GLY A 295 -14.49 -0.96 0.68
N ILE A 296 -13.58 -0.09 0.29
CA ILE A 296 -13.06 0.96 1.17
C ILE A 296 -14.19 1.97 1.40
N PRO A 297 -14.56 2.25 2.66
CA PRO A 297 -15.52 3.29 2.94
C PRO A 297 -14.99 4.63 2.42
N PRO A 298 -15.84 5.47 1.79
CA PRO A 298 -15.39 6.81 1.44
C PRO A 298 -14.95 7.50 2.74
N SER A 299 -13.72 7.99 2.74
CA SER A 299 -13.27 8.87 3.81
C SER A 299 -14.24 10.05 3.87
N PRO A 300 -14.64 10.51 5.08
CA PRO A 300 -15.20 11.84 5.20
C PRO A 300 -14.23 12.75 4.43
N GLU A 301 -14.74 13.53 3.48
CA GLU A 301 -13.93 14.58 2.88
C GLU A 301 -13.34 15.36 4.07
N GLU A 302 -12.10 15.07 4.43
CA GLU A 302 -11.36 16.03 5.22
C GLU A 302 -11.42 17.28 4.38
N PRO A 303 -12.02 18.38 4.89
CA PRO A 303 -12.01 19.61 4.15
C PRO A 303 -10.57 19.77 3.69
N ASP A 304 -10.39 19.96 2.37
CA ASP A 304 -9.10 19.92 1.67
C ASP A 304 -8.16 21.01 2.25
N GLY A 305 -7.85 20.85 3.54
CA GLY A 305 -6.99 21.71 4.35
C GLY A 305 -5.52 21.51 4.04
N ARG A 306 -5.20 20.44 3.27
CA ARG A 306 -3.83 20.21 2.85
C ARG A 306 -3.40 21.32 1.90
N GLN A 307 -2.39 22.02 2.32
CA GLN A 307 -1.81 23.07 1.49
C GLN A 307 -1.13 22.42 0.28
N ARG A 308 -1.41 22.93 -0.90
CA ARG A 308 -0.80 22.45 -2.14
C ARG A 308 -0.06 23.60 -2.80
N LEU A 309 1.19 23.39 -3.15
CA LEU A 309 1.93 24.39 -3.93
C LEU A 309 1.37 24.55 -5.34
N GLY A 310 0.78 23.50 -5.91
CA GLY A 310 0.30 23.47 -7.29
C GLY A 310 1.45 23.32 -8.29
N ILE A 311 2.28 22.31 -8.07
CA ILE A 311 3.39 21.93 -8.97
C ILE A 311 3.39 20.42 -9.22
N THR A 312 3.85 20.04 -10.40
CA THR A 312 4.23 18.66 -10.71
C THR A 312 5.75 18.54 -10.57
N LEU A 313 6.21 17.44 -10.00
CA LEU A 313 7.60 17.21 -9.66
C LEU A 313 8.20 16.05 -10.47
N ALA A 314 9.49 16.17 -10.77
CA ALA A 314 10.29 15.10 -11.33
C ALA A 314 11.61 14.98 -10.53
N PRO A 315 12.22 13.79 -10.46
CA PRO A 315 13.53 13.61 -9.84
C PRO A 315 14.60 14.50 -10.51
N ALA A 316 15.58 14.94 -9.72
CA ALA A 316 16.77 15.61 -10.19
C ALA A 316 18.00 15.04 -9.46
N GLU A 317 19.19 15.28 -9.99
CA GLU A 317 20.45 14.81 -9.38
C GLU A 317 20.65 15.34 -7.97
N HIS A 318 20.29 16.61 -7.77
CA HIS A 318 20.29 17.28 -6.46
C HIS A 318 19.00 18.06 -6.30
N GLY A 319 18.10 17.60 -5.41
CA GLY A 319 16.82 18.24 -5.18
C GLY A 319 15.67 17.69 -6.04
N VAL A 320 14.66 18.50 -6.28
CA VAL A 320 13.44 18.11 -7.00
C VAL A 320 13.14 19.11 -8.11
N ARG A 321 12.99 18.64 -9.33
CA ARG A 321 12.69 19.47 -10.50
C ARG A 321 11.20 19.76 -10.62
N VAL A 322 10.86 21.01 -10.82
CA VAL A 322 9.51 21.44 -11.18
C VAL A 322 9.29 21.15 -12.66
N SER A 323 8.44 20.17 -12.98
CA SER A 323 8.08 19.84 -14.36
C SER A 323 6.91 20.68 -14.87
N GLU A 324 6.02 21.12 -13.96
CA GLU A 324 4.87 21.96 -14.29
C GLU A 324 4.49 22.85 -13.09
N VAL A 325 3.94 24.03 -13.37
CA VAL A 325 3.37 24.93 -12.37
C VAL A 325 1.94 25.26 -12.78
N THR A 326 0.97 24.95 -11.92
CA THR A 326 -0.45 25.25 -12.14
C THR A 326 -0.67 26.76 -12.10
N ALA A 327 -1.34 27.29 -13.11
CA ALA A 327 -1.69 28.71 -13.14
C ALA A 327 -2.56 29.12 -11.94
N GLY A 328 -2.28 30.27 -11.35
CA GLY A 328 -3.01 30.77 -10.17
C GLY A 328 -2.67 30.05 -8.85
N SER A 329 -1.74 29.10 -8.85
CA SER A 329 -1.32 28.36 -7.66
C SER A 329 -0.42 29.19 -6.74
N ILE A 330 -0.21 28.68 -5.52
CA ILE A 330 0.75 29.23 -4.55
C ILE A 330 2.16 29.27 -5.15
N ALA A 331 2.56 28.26 -5.89
CA ALA A 331 3.84 28.19 -6.56
C ALA A 331 3.98 29.24 -7.67
N ALA A 332 2.93 29.47 -8.48
CA ALA A 332 2.92 30.52 -9.47
C ALA A 332 3.06 31.91 -8.84
N ALA A 333 2.32 32.15 -7.76
CA ALA A 333 2.39 33.41 -6.99
C ALA A 333 3.77 33.61 -6.32
N ALA A 334 4.44 32.52 -5.92
CA ALA A 334 5.79 32.55 -5.37
C ALA A 334 6.88 32.75 -6.45
N GLY A 335 6.51 32.70 -7.73
CA GLY A 335 7.44 32.88 -8.85
C GLY A 335 8.22 31.60 -9.22
N LEU A 336 7.78 30.40 -8.78
CA LEU A 336 8.28 29.12 -9.27
C LEU A 336 7.97 28.97 -10.76
N ARG A 337 8.86 28.31 -11.49
CA ARG A 337 8.77 28.08 -12.94
C ARG A 337 9.14 26.65 -13.30
N ARG A 338 8.59 26.17 -14.40
CA ARG A 338 9.04 24.93 -15.00
C ARG A 338 10.57 24.96 -15.22
N GLY A 339 11.24 23.90 -14.82
CA GLY A 339 12.69 23.72 -14.90
C GLY A 339 13.45 24.13 -13.64
N ASP A 340 12.82 24.79 -12.67
CA ASP A 340 13.44 25.05 -11.37
C ASP A 340 13.79 23.73 -10.68
N VAL A 341 14.88 23.70 -9.94
CA VAL A 341 15.21 22.59 -9.04
C VAL A 341 15.15 23.12 -7.61
N ILE A 342 14.17 22.65 -6.84
CA ILE A 342 14.04 22.98 -5.42
C ILE A 342 15.05 22.14 -4.64
N ILE A 343 15.98 22.81 -3.95
CA ILE A 343 17.06 22.16 -3.18
C ILE A 343 16.89 22.30 -1.67
N GLU A 344 16.04 23.25 -1.22
CA GLU A 344 15.79 23.48 0.20
C GLU A 344 14.37 24.04 0.39
N ALA A 345 13.70 23.63 1.46
CA ALA A 345 12.41 24.13 1.89
C ALA A 345 12.40 24.27 3.42
N ALA A 346 11.94 25.41 3.93
CA ALA A 346 11.95 25.74 5.36
C ALA A 346 13.33 25.55 6.05
N GLY A 347 14.43 25.77 5.34
CA GLY A 347 15.79 25.58 5.86
C GLY A 347 16.28 24.12 5.88
N ALA A 348 15.45 23.15 5.45
CA ALA A 348 15.83 21.75 5.34
C ALA A 348 16.16 21.39 3.89
N PRO A 349 17.18 20.53 3.64
CA PRO A 349 17.48 20.02 2.30
C PRO A 349 16.29 19.25 1.73
N VAL A 350 15.99 19.47 0.46
CA VAL A 350 15.00 18.70 -0.30
C VAL A 350 15.75 17.79 -1.25
N MET A 351 15.68 16.48 -1.03
CA MET A 351 16.36 15.48 -1.83
C MET A 351 15.38 14.66 -2.67
N SER A 352 14.10 14.62 -2.28
CA SER A 352 13.04 13.86 -2.93
C SER A 352 11.73 14.65 -2.98
N PRO A 353 10.77 14.29 -3.88
CA PRO A 353 9.41 14.83 -3.84
C PRO A 353 8.72 14.64 -2.49
N GLY A 354 9.02 13.55 -1.77
CA GLY A 354 8.49 13.26 -0.44
C GLY A 354 8.93 14.30 0.60
N ASP A 355 10.19 14.73 0.57
CA ASP A 355 10.70 15.75 1.50
C ASP A 355 9.96 17.07 1.32
N LEU A 356 9.76 17.49 0.07
CA LEU A 356 9.03 18.71 -0.21
C LEU A 356 7.56 18.59 0.19
N ARG A 357 6.93 17.44 -0.09
CA ARG A 357 5.53 17.18 0.30
C ARG A 357 5.38 17.27 1.82
N ALA A 358 6.23 16.59 2.59
CA ALA A 358 6.18 16.62 4.05
C ALA A 358 6.28 18.06 4.62
N VAL A 359 7.18 18.89 4.04
CA VAL A 359 7.31 20.28 4.45
C VAL A 359 6.08 21.11 4.07
N VAL A 360 5.46 20.86 2.92
CA VAL A 360 4.24 21.55 2.46
C VAL A 360 3.03 21.13 3.29
N ASP A 361 2.87 19.85 3.56
CA ASP A 361 1.75 19.31 4.37
C ASP A 361 1.79 19.84 5.82
N ALA A 362 2.98 20.14 6.33
CA ALA A 362 3.16 20.77 7.65
C ALA A 362 2.82 22.27 7.69
N GLN A 363 2.53 22.91 6.54
CA GLN A 363 2.22 24.34 6.50
C GLN A 363 0.77 24.60 6.92
N ALA A 364 0.59 25.43 7.94
CA ALA A 364 -0.72 25.94 8.32
C ALA A 364 -1.16 27.10 7.40
N GLU A 365 -2.46 27.38 7.37
CA GLU A 365 -2.97 28.58 6.72
C GLU A 365 -2.34 29.85 7.33
N GLY A 366 -2.02 30.80 6.48
CA GLY A 366 -1.38 32.06 6.87
C GLY A 366 0.14 31.98 7.07
N THR A 367 0.77 30.82 6.83
CA THR A 367 2.22 30.67 6.95
C THR A 367 2.96 30.96 5.65
N TRP A 368 4.26 31.12 5.77
CA TRP A 368 5.18 31.37 4.66
C TRP A 368 6.23 30.28 4.61
N LEU A 369 6.42 29.70 3.45
CA LEU A 369 7.43 28.67 3.22
C LEU A 369 8.58 29.26 2.39
N PRO A 370 9.76 29.49 2.98
CA PRO A 370 10.94 29.84 2.21
C PRO A 370 11.44 28.63 1.43
N LEU A 371 11.77 28.87 0.15
CA LEU A 371 12.29 27.88 -0.79
C LEU A 371 13.62 28.40 -1.36
N THR A 372 14.61 27.53 -1.44
CA THR A 372 15.83 27.76 -2.21
C THR A 372 15.78 26.93 -3.48
N VAL A 373 15.87 27.59 -4.63
CA VAL A 373 15.77 26.94 -5.93
C VAL A 373 16.98 27.26 -6.82
N GLN A 374 17.33 26.31 -7.69
CA GLN A 374 18.31 26.53 -8.77
C GLN A 374 17.56 26.77 -10.07
N ARG A 375 17.90 27.86 -10.76
CA ARG A 375 17.34 28.26 -12.05
C ARG A 375 18.46 28.77 -12.97
N GLY A 376 18.74 28.07 -14.07
CA GLY A 376 19.76 28.49 -15.03
C GLY A 376 21.15 28.72 -14.39
N GLY A 377 21.56 27.83 -13.47
CA GLY A 377 22.83 27.92 -12.75
C GLY A 377 22.87 28.97 -11.61
N ARG A 378 21.77 29.66 -11.35
CA ARG A 378 21.67 30.64 -10.24
C ARG A 378 20.82 30.10 -9.11
N THR A 379 21.26 30.35 -7.87
CA THR A 379 20.45 30.08 -6.67
C THR A 379 19.54 31.28 -6.37
N LEU A 380 18.25 30.99 -6.22
CA LEU A 380 17.22 31.98 -5.90
C LEU A 380 16.53 31.60 -4.61
N LYS A 381 16.15 32.61 -3.81
CA LYS A 381 15.28 32.43 -2.64
C LYS A 381 13.88 32.92 -2.99
N LEU A 382 12.90 32.04 -2.88
CA LEU A 382 11.50 32.32 -3.12
C LEU A 382 10.71 32.10 -1.82
N VAL A 383 9.52 32.66 -1.73
CA VAL A 383 8.62 32.46 -0.57
C VAL A 383 7.23 32.10 -1.06
N ALA A 384 6.80 30.89 -0.78
CA ALA A 384 5.44 30.44 -0.99
C ALA A 384 4.58 30.90 0.20
N ARG A 385 3.45 31.56 -0.08
CA ARG A 385 2.53 32.10 0.93
C ARG A 385 1.25 31.31 0.93
N PHE A 386 0.98 30.62 2.03
CA PHE A 386 -0.25 29.86 2.23
C PHE A 386 -1.30 30.84 2.81
N GLY A 387 -2.12 31.42 1.93
CA GLY A 387 -3.16 32.37 2.32
C GLY A 387 -4.25 31.74 3.20
N ARG A 388 -4.95 32.56 4.00
CA ARG A 388 -6.23 32.14 4.58
C ARG A 388 -7.23 32.00 3.45
N ARG A 389 -7.98 30.91 3.41
CA ARG A 389 -9.15 30.80 2.52
C ARG A 389 -10.19 31.86 2.94
N PRO A 390 -10.83 32.52 1.98
CA PRO A 390 -11.87 33.49 2.28
C PRO A 390 -13.08 32.84 2.96
#